data_7a784f6679b1b847bbc5a6e40801efff
#
_entry.id   7a784f6679b1b847bbc5a6e40801efff
#
_cell.length_a   1.000
_cell.length_b   1.000
_cell.length_c   1.000
_cell.angle_alpha   90.00
_cell.angle_beta   90.00
_cell.angle_gamma   90.00
#
_symmetry.space_group_name_H-M   'P 1'
#
loop_
_entity.id
_entity.type
_entity.pdbx_description
1 polymer ?
#
loop_
_entity_poly.entity_id
_entity_poly.type
_entity_poly.pdbx_seq_one_letter_code
_entity_poly.pdbx_strand_id
1 'polypeptide(L)'
;MTGQPSSVHGICGNFFYTPETGEEVMMNDPKYMRAPTIFEKFYNSGSKIALVTAKDKLRTLLGNGLSFDDERAICFSAEKSDQATKDLNGIDNVNDWLGMPVPEVYSEGLSEFVMAAGVKLLEEFKPNIMYLSTTDYIQHKYAPGNETANKFYAMFDKYIGLLNKENVSIIITADHGMKPKSKEDGSPNAIFLQDYLDKKFEPNMAKVILPITDPYVVHHGSLGSFATIYLEDKSKVDSVVNAIKEIKDIEVVLTKDEGCSTYNLPPDRMGDIICMSSEFMTIGSSEDKHNLSGLNEPLRSHGGLHEREVPFISNLKLQNLDTSKQLYNYDAFYYAINGAL
;
A
#
# COMPACT_ATOMS: atom_id res chain seq x y z
N MET A 1 8.11 2.17 6.34
CA MET A 1 7.95 2.16 7.81
C MET A 1 9.02 1.38 8.57
N THR A 2 9.62 0.31 8.03
CA THR A 2 10.70 -0.46 8.68
C THR A 2 12.09 -0.15 8.10
N GLY A 3 12.18 0.51 6.94
CA GLY A 3 13.42 0.71 6.19
C GLY A 3 13.99 -0.59 5.60
N GLN A 4 13.16 -1.62 5.43
CA GLN A 4 13.57 -2.94 4.99
C GLN A 4 12.60 -3.51 3.93
N PRO A 5 13.04 -4.43 3.06
CA PRO A 5 12.16 -5.10 2.10
C PRO A 5 11.18 -6.06 2.78
N SER A 6 10.14 -6.47 2.05
CA SER A 6 9.08 -7.35 2.56
C SER A 6 9.58 -8.73 3.02
N SER A 7 10.63 -9.26 2.43
CA SER A 7 11.29 -10.49 2.89
C SER A 7 11.78 -10.41 4.35
N VAL A 8 12.13 -9.21 4.83
CA VAL A 8 12.59 -8.96 6.20
C VAL A 8 11.43 -8.64 7.13
N HIS A 9 10.58 -7.66 6.78
CA HIS A 9 9.50 -7.24 7.69
C HIS A 9 8.24 -8.10 7.60
N GLY A 10 8.13 -8.97 6.61
CA GLY A 10 7.08 -9.97 6.47
C GLY A 10 5.77 -9.49 5.86
N ILE A 11 5.44 -8.20 5.83
CA ILE A 11 4.21 -7.70 5.24
C ILE A 11 4.42 -7.56 3.73
N CYS A 12 3.82 -8.46 2.96
CA CYS A 12 4.01 -8.55 1.50
C CYS A 12 2.74 -8.21 0.70
N GLY A 13 1.67 -7.82 1.38
CA GLY A 13 0.39 -7.46 0.78
C GLY A 13 -0.69 -7.31 1.83
N ASN A 14 -1.95 -7.32 1.41
CA ASN A 14 -3.10 -7.30 2.33
C ASN A 14 -3.38 -8.67 2.93
N PHE A 15 -3.13 -9.75 2.17
CA PHE A 15 -3.44 -11.13 2.55
C PHE A 15 -2.28 -12.07 2.29
N PHE A 16 -2.23 -13.14 3.05
CA PHE A 16 -1.53 -14.38 2.71
C PHE A 16 -2.44 -15.57 2.98
N TYR A 17 -2.12 -16.71 2.38
CA TYR A 17 -2.85 -17.93 2.57
C TYR A 17 -2.05 -18.91 3.43
N THR A 18 -2.71 -19.54 4.39
CA THR A 18 -2.15 -20.58 5.26
C THR A 18 -2.67 -21.94 4.80
N PRO A 19 -1.89 -22.73 4.06
CA PRO A 19 -2.33 -24.03 3.54
C PRO A 19 -2.79 -24.99 4.64
N GLU A 20 -2.18 -24.93 5.81
CA GLU A 20 -2.45 -25.80 6.96
C GLU A 20 -3.86 -25.61 7.52
N THR A 21 -4.38 -24.38 7.50
CA THR A 21 -5.74 -24.05 8.00
C THR A 21 -6.73 -23.82 6.89
N GLY A 22 -6.26 -23.61 5.65
CA GLY A 22 -7.10 -23.23 4.50
C GLY A 22 -7.62 -21.79 4.55
N GLU A 23 -7.04 -20.94 5.41
CA GLU A 23 -7.50 -19.57 5.65
C GLU A 23 -6.71 -18.53 4.85
N GLU A 24 -7.43 -17.52 4.37
CA GLU A 24 -6.84 -16.27 3.86
C GLU A 24 -6.77 -15.28 5.02
N VAL A 25 -5.56 -14.93 5.42
CA VAL A 25 -5.29 -14.13 6.61
C VAL A 25 -4.94 -12.70 6.23
N MET A 26 -5.70 -11.73 6.75
CA MET A 26 -5.41 -10.31 6.55
C MET A 26 -4.20 -9.87 7.39
N MET A 27 -3.22 -9.24 6.74
CA MET A 27 -1.98 -8.77 7.39
C MET A 27 -2.13 -7.37 8.00
N ASN A 28 -3.15 -7.16 8.82
CA ASN A 28 -3.46 -5.90 9.50
C ASN A 28 -3.13 -5.90 11.01
N ASP A 29 -2.65 -7.02 11.54
CA ASP A 29 -2.24 -7.17 12.93
C ASP A 29 -0.70 -7.05 13.04
N PRO A 30 -0.16 -6.24 13.98
CA PRO A 30 1.28 -6.11 14.21
C PRO A 30 2.04 -7.42 14.45
N LYS A 31 1.37 -8.48 14.93
CA LYS A 31 2.00 -9.81 15.11
C LYS A 31 2.57 -10.41 13.82
N TYR A 32 2.09 -9.94 12.66
CA TYR A 32 2.62 -10.37 11.36
C TYR A 32 3.88 -9.62 10.94
N MET A 33 4.22 -8.52 11.63
CA MET A 33 5.47 -7.80 11.41
C MET A 33 6.65 -8.52 12.06
N ARG A 34 7.76 -8.67 11.32
CA ARG A 34 8.99 -9.35 11.77
C ARG A 34 10.12 -8.39 12.09
N ALA A 35 9.89 -7.10 11.88
CA ALA A 35 10.85 -6.06 12.18
C ALA A 35 10.17 -4.90 12.89
N PRO A 36 10.86 -4.23 13.82
CA PRO A 36 10.33 -3.03 14.46
C PRO A 36 10.15 -1.90 13.46
N THR A 37 9.25 -0.99 13.75
CA THR A 37 9.11 0.23 12.94
C THR A 37 10.27 1.19 13.21
N ILE A 38 10.56 2.06 12.25
CA ILE A 38 11.48 3.19 12.46
C ILE A 38 10.94 4.09 13.58
N PHE A 39 9.62 4.25 13.66
CA PHE A 39 8.96 5.07 14.68
C PHE A 39 9.20 4.56 16.10
N GLU A 40 9.06 3.25 16.31
CA GLU A 40 9.40 2.59 17.58
C GLU A 40 10.86 2.86 17.98
N LYS A 41 11.79 2.72 17.03
CA LYS A 41 13.22 2.95 17.31
C LYS A 41 13.52 4.39 17.72
N PHE A 42 12.95 5.37 17.00
CA PHE A 42 13.13 6.78 17.33
C PHE A 42 12.39 7.17 18.62
N TYR A 43 11.20 6.62 18.85
CA TYR A 43 10.48 6.81 20.11
C TYR A 43 11.31 6.32 21.30
N ASN A 44 11.88 5.11 21.22
CA ASN A 44 12.75 4.54 22.25
C ASN A 44 14.05 5.34 22.45
N SER A 45 14.47 6.13 21.44
CA SER A 45 15.60 7.06 21.54
C SER A 45 15.21 8.45 22.08
N GLY A 46 13.97 8.65 22.54
CA GLY A 46 13.50 9.89 23.14
C GLY A 46 12.83 10.88 22.17
N SER A 47 12.64 10.53 20.92
CA SER A 47 12.01 11.39 19.92
C SER A 47 10.49 11.51 20.11
N LYS A 48 9.94 12.66 19.72
CA LYS A 48 8.50 12.87 19.54
C LYS A 48 8.06 12.37 18.18
N ILE A 49 7.01 11.56 18.14
CA ILE A 49 6.52 10.87 16.93
C ILE A 49 5.07 11.28 16.63
N ALA A 50 4.77 11.68 15.41
CA ALA A 50 3.41 11.92 14.94
C ALA A 50 3.10 11.07 13.69
N LEU A 51 2.06 10.25 13.77
CA LEU A 51 1.62 9.38 12.68
C LEU A 51 0.14 9.66 12.39
N VAL A 52 -0.16 10.06 11.17
CA VAL A 52 -1.54 10.25 10.71
C VAL A 52 -1.75 9.46 9.43
N THR A 53 -2.74 8.58 9.45
CA THR A 53 -3.09 7.73 8.31
C THR A 53 -4.49 8.01 7.82
N ALA A 54 -4.73 7.84 6.51
CA ALA A 54 -6.09 7.88 5.98
C ALA A 54 -6.91 6.70 6.53
N LYS A 55 -6.35 5.48 6.48
CA LYS A 55 -6.99 4.23 6.88
C LYS A 55 -6.51 3.71 8.24
N ASP A 56 -7.44 3.21 9.06
CA ASP A 56 -7.14 2.75 10.42
C ASP A 56 -6.29 1.48 10.47
N LYS A 57 -6.45 0.60 9.50
CA LYS A 57 -5.64 -0.60 9.34
C LYS A 57 -4.12 -0.31 9.37
N LEU A 58 -3.69 0.71 8.66
CA LEU A 58 -2.28 1.10 8.61
C LEU A 58 -1.82 1.74 9.93
N ARG A 59 -2.68 2.53 10.59
CA ARG A 59 -2.41 3.13 11.90
C ARG A 59 -1.95 2.08 12.92
N THR A 60 -2.64 0.96 12.99
CA THR A 60 -2.33 -0.12 13.94
C THR A 60 -0.92 -0.69 13.72
N LEU A 61 -0.52 -0.89 12.47
CA LEU A 61 0.82 -1.39 12.13
C LEU A 61 1.91 -0.35 12.43
N LEU A 62 1.67 0.93 12.10
CA LEU A 62 2.64 2.01 12.31
C LEU A 62 2.83 2.36 13.77
N GLY A 63 1.76 2.33 14.55
CA GLY A 63 1.77 2.64 15.99
C GLY A 63 2.33 1.52 16.87
N ASN A 64 2.66 0.36 16.30
CA ASN A 64 3.21 -0.75 17.06
C ASN A 64 4.54 -0.36 17.72
N GLY A 65 4.65 -0.59 19.04
CA GLY A 65 5.82 -0.25 19.86
C GLY A 65 5.84 1.19 20.38
N LEU A 66 4.79 2.02 20.11
CA LEU A 66 4.63 3.33 20.73
C LEU A 66 3.81 3.23 22.03
N SER A 67 4.18 4.03 23.05
CA SER A 67 3.30 4.33 24.19
C SER A 67 2.76 5.77 24.06
N PHE A 68 1.54 5.97 24.56
CA PHE A 68 0.87 7.28 24.52
C PHE A 68 0.79 7.95 25.89
N ASP A 69 1.35 7.32 26.93
CA ASP A 69 1.26 7.78 28.32
C ASP A 69 2.18 8.98 28.64
N ASP A 70 3.24 9.17 27.85
CA ASP A 70 4.31 10.14 28.12
C ASP A 70 4.29 11.37 27.20
N GLU A 71 3.21 11.56 26.46
CA GLU A 71 2.98 12.70 25.56
C GLU A 71 4.04 12.87 24.44
N ARG A 72 4.78 11.80 24.11
CA ARG A 72 5.78 11.82 23.04
C ARG A 72 5.31 11.17 21.73
N ALA A 73 4.14 10.55 21.72
CA ALA A 73 3.58 9.93 20.53
C ALA A 73 2.13 10.37 20.29
N ILE A 74 1.82 10.62 19.03
CA ILE A 74 0.45 10.79 18.52
C ILE A 74 0.31 9.87 17.31
N CYS A 75 -0.73 9.02 17.30
CA CYS A 75 -0.99 8.09 16.18
C CYS A 75 -2.49 7.87 16.00
N PHE A 76 -3.09 8.44 14.96
CA PHE A 76 -4.51 8.27 14.66
C PHE A 76 -4.78 8.15 13.15
N SER A 77 -6.00 7.76 12.80
CA SER A 77 -6.47 7.70 11.41
C SER A 77 -7.58 8.72 11.16
N ALA A 78 -7.65 9.23 9.93
CA ALA A 78 -8.76 10.08 9.48
C ALA A 78 -10.08 9.30 9.47
N GLU A 79 -10.04 8.02 9.06
CA GLU A 79 -11.19 7.12 8.98
C GLU A 79 -11.93 6.94 10.32
N LYS A 80 -11.20 6.97 11.44
CA LYS A 80 -11.73 6.79 12.79
C LYS A 80 -11.30 7.93 13.73
N SER A 81 -11.25 9.15 13.20
CA SER A 81 -10.81 10.31 13.97
C SER A 81 -11.71 10.65 15.17
N ASP A 82 -13.00 10.30 15.07
CA ASP A 82 -14.00 10.43 16.14
C ASP A 82 -13.83 9.42 17.29
N GLN A 83 -13.06 8.36 17.06
CA GLN A 83 -12.78 7.31 18.05
C GLN A 83 -11.40 7.48 18.72
N ALA A 84 -10.64 8.49 18.32
CA ALA A 84 -9.33 8.74 18.89
C ALA A 84 -9.45 9.20 20.35
N THR A 85 -8.63 8.60 21.20
CA THR A 85 -8.54 8.94 22.64
C THR A 85 -7.10 9.18 23.03
N LYS A 86 -6.89 9.96 24.10
CA LYS A 86 -5.54 10.24 24.60
C LYS A 86 -4.79 8.95 24.95
N ASP A 87 -5.47 7.98 25.55
CA ASP A 87 -4.86 6.72 26.01
C ASP A 87 -4.43 5.82 24.86
N LEU A 88 -5.17 5.81 23.74
CA LEU A 88 -4.92 4.92 22.60
C LEU A 88 -4.20 5.59 21.42
N ASN A 89 -4.23 6.91 21.38
CA ASN A 89 -3.78 7.69 20.23
C ASN A 89 -2.86 8.86 20.57
N GLY A 90 -2.73 9.20 21.87
CA GLY A 90 -1.98 10.37 22.34
C GLY A 90 -2.71 11.71 22.16
N ILE A 91 -3.94 11.69 21.69
CA ILE A 91 -4.76 12.87 21.41
C ILE A 91 -6.25 12.54 21.55
N ASP A 92 -7.03 13.47 22.08
CA ASP A 92 -8.50 13.42 22.18
C ASP A 92 -9.15 14.40 21.22
N ASN A 93 -10.45 14.18 20.96
CA ASN A 93 -11.32 15.13 20.26
C ASN A 93 -10.74 15.65 18.94
N VAL A 94 -10.17 14.75 18.14
CA VAL A 94 -9.41 15.07 16.93
C VAL A 94 -10.21 15.94 15.96
N ASN A 95 -11.52 15.68 15.80
CA ASN A 95 -12.37 16.42 14.88
C ASN A 95 -12.57 17.88 15.33
N ASP A 96 -12.84 18.12 16.61
CA ASP A 96 -12.96 19.47 17.17
C ASP A 96 -11.60 20.17 17.17
N TRP A 97 -10.54 19.44 17.55
CA TRP A 97 -9.17 19.98 17.52
C TRP A 97 -8.79 20.42 16.11
N LEU A 98 -9.09 19.63 15.08
CA LEU A 98 -8.75 19.97 13.69
C LEU A 98 -9.76 20.97 13.08
N GLY A 99 -11.00 21.00 13.57
CA GLY A 99 -12.10 21.78 13.01
C GLY A 99 -12.67 21.17 11.73
N MET A 100 -12.51 19.84 11.57
CA MET A 100 -12.99 19.09 10.41
C MET A 100 -13.88 17.92 10.86
N PRO A 101 -15.00 17.62 10.17
CA PRO A 101 -15.80 16.43 10.44
C PRO A 101 -15.04 15.15 10.06
N VAL A 102 -15.53 13.99 10.52
CA VAL A 102 -15.04 12.69 10.06
C VAL A 102 -15.26 12.61 8.54
N PRO A 103 -14.20 12.37 7.74
CA PRO A 103 -14.35 12.29 6.30
C PRO A 103 -15.03 10.99 5.88
N GLU A 104 -15.71 11.03 4.74
CA GLU A 104 -16.23 9.80 4.12
C GLU A 104 -15.08 8.87 3.69
N VAL A 105 -15.27 7.55 3.92
CA VAL A 105 -14.22 6.53 3.71
C VAL A 105 -13.71 6.48 2.26
N TYR A 106 -14.59 6.73 1.29
CA TYR A 106 -14.27 6.74 -0.14
C TYR A 106 -14.38 8.15 -0.73
N SER A 107 -13.55 9.07 -0.21
CA SER A 107 -13.47 10.46 -0.69
C SER A 107 -12.03 10.98 -0.61
N GLU A 108 -11.77 12.08 -1.32
CA GLU A 108 -10.53 12.86 -1.20
C GLU A 108 -10.36 13.46 0.20
N GLY A 109 -11.47 13.62 0.92
CA GLY A 109 -11.49 14.20 2.27
C GLY A 109 -10.61 13.45 3.28
N LEU A 110 -10.44 12.13 3.14
CA LEU A 110 -9.50 11.37 3.99
C LEU A 110 -8.06 11.90 3.85
N SER A 111 -7.61 12.13 2.62
CA SER A 111 -6.26 12.63 2.36
C SER A 111 -6.10 14.08 2.79
N GLU A 112 -7.10 14.92 2.56
CA GLU A 112 -7.09 16.32 3.03
C GLU A 112 -7.02 16.40 4.54
N PHE A 113 -7.79 15.56 5.26
CA PHE A 113 -7.77 15.48 6.73
C PHE A 113 -6.38 15.12 7.26
N VAL A 114 -5.71 14.13 6.66
CA VAL A 114 -4.34 13.74 7.03
C VAL A 114 -3.38 14.91 6.87
N MET A 115 -3.44 15.62 5.74
CA MET A 115 -2.54 16.73 5.45
C MET A 115 -2.80 17.93 6.36
N ALA A 116 -4.06 18.28 6.61
CA ALA A 116 -4.46 19.34 7.55
C ALA A 116 -3.99 19.04 8.98
N ALA A 117 -4.19 17.78 9.42
CA ALA A 117 -3.70 17.33 10.72
C ALA A 117 -2.17 17.42 10.84
N GLY A 118 -1.46 17.04 9.76
CA GLY A 118 0.00 17.17 9.69
C GLY A 118 0.49 18.59 9.91
N VAL A 119 -0.13 19.57 9.26
CA VAL A 119 0.20 21.01 9.45
C VAL A 119 0.00 21.41 10.89
N LYS A 120 -1.15 21.09 11.49
CA LYS A 120 -1.47 21.46 12.87
C LYS A 120 -0.56 20.76 13.89
N LEU A 121 -0.22 19.48 13.67
CA LEU A 121 0.73 18.76 14.51
C LEU A 121 2.14 19.36 14.43
N LEU A 122 2.57 19.80 13.26
CA LEU A 122 3.86 20.46 13.11
C LEU A 122 3.95 21.74 13.96
N GLU A 123 2.87 22.51 14.04
CA GLU A 123 2.82 23.78 14.77
C GLU A 123 2.66 23.59 16.29
N GLU A 124 1.76 22.70 16.72
CA GLU A 124 1.38 22.54 18.13
C GLU A 124 2.20 21.46 18.86
N PHE A 125 2.33 20.26 18.24
CA PHE A 125 3.02 19.12 18.85
C PHE A 125 4.53 19.13 18.61
N LYS A 126 4.98 19.66 17.46
CA LYS A 126 6.39 19.79 17.04
C LYS A 126 7.13 18.44 17.08
N PRO A 127 6.69 17.44 16.33
CA PRO A 127 7.31 16.12 16.33
C PRO A 127 8.73 16.18 15.74
N ASN A 128 9.61 15.27 16.20
CA ASN A 128 10.92 15.06 15.58
C ASN A 128 10.79 14.28 14.26
N ILE A 129 9.82 13.36 14.21
CA ILE A 129 9.47 12.59 13.02
C ILE A 129 7.97 12.59 12.87
N MET A 130 7.51 12.87 11.64
CA MET A 130 6.11 12.82 11.26
C MET A 130 5.93 11.97 10.01
N TYR A 131 4.91 11.12 10.00
CA TYR A 131 4.52 10.33 8.84
C TYR A 131 3.05 10.58 8.51
N LEU A 132 2.80 11.01 7.29
CA LEU A 132 1.47 11.31 6.78
C LEU A 132 1.18 10.35 5.64
N SER A 133 0.16 9.49 5.79
CA SER A 133 -0.23 8.52 4.78
C SER A 133 -1.61 8.82 4.24
N THR A 134 -1.68 9.16 2.97
CA THR A 134 -2.93 9.42 2.24
C THR A 134 -3.54 8.12 1.69
N THR A 135 -4.66 8.22 0.98
CA THR A 135 -5.27 7.12 0.23
C THR A 135 -5.20 7.39 -1.26
N ASP A 136 -5.16 6.34 -2.04
CA ASP A 136 -5.07 6.34 -3.51
C ASP A 136 -6.45 6.28 -4.21
N TYR A 137 -7.53 6.58 -3.48
CA TYR A 137 -8.91 6.55 -4.00
C TYR A 137 -9.08 7.36 -5.29
N ILE A 138 -8.50 8.57 -5.31
CA ILE A 138 -8.56 9.44 -6.50
C ILE A 138 -7.79 8.83 -7.67
N GLN A 139 -6.64 8.23 -7.43
CA GLN A 139 -5.79 7.63 -8.46
C GLN A 139 -6.45 6.39 -9.09
N HIS A 140 -7.23 5.64 -8.32
CA HIS A 140 -8.04 4.54 -8.85
C HIS A 140 -9.15 4.99 -9.79
N LYS A 141 -9.70 6.19 -9.59
CA LYS A 141 -10.83 6.70 -10.39
C LYS A 141 -10.41 7.60 -11.54
N TYR A 142 -9.42 8.46 -11.32
CA TYR A 142 -9.12 9.55 -12.24
C TYR A 142 -7.66 9.53 -12.68
N ALA A 143 -7.48 9.51 -14.00
CA ALA A 143 -6.15 9.60 -14.61
C ALA A 143 -5.51 10.99 -14.38
N PRO A 144 -4.17 11.08 -14.41
CA PRO A 144 -3.48 12.37 -14.45
C PRO A 144 -4.02 13.26 -15.58
N GLY A 145 -4.23 14.55 -15.30
CA GLY A 145 -4.84 15.51 -16.24
C GLY A 145 -6.36 15.64 -16.11
N ASN A 146 -7.05 14.67 -15.47
CA ASN A 146 -8.46 14.85 -15.13
C ASN A 146 -8.65 15.99 -14.12
N GLU A 147 -9.74 16.74 -14.22
CA GLU A 147 -9.99 17.90 -13.35
C GLU A 147 -9.99 17.54 -11.85
N THR A 148 -10.63 16.41 -11.48
CA THR A 148 -10.66 15.93 -10.10
C THR A 148 -9.28 15.54 -9.60
N ALA A 149 -8.49 14.82 -10.42
CA ALA A 149 -7.11 14.49 -10.07
C ALA A 149 -6.25 15.76 -9.90
N ASN A 150 -6.40 16.74 -10.79
CA ASN A 150 -5.66 18.01 -10.70
C ASN A 150 -6.05 18.80 -9.44
N LYS A 151 -7.33 18.83 -9.06
CA LYS A 151 -7.77 19.47 -7.80
C LYS A 151 -7.17 18.77 -6.58
N PHE A 152 -7.12 17.43 -6.58
CA PHE A 152 -6.49 16.66 -5.52
C PHE A 152 -4.99 17.01 -5.38
N TYR A 153 -4.24 17.04 -6.47
CA TYR A 153 -2.83 17.40 -6.42
C TYR A 153 -2.60 18.86 -6.05
N ALA A 154 -3.47 19.79 -6.45
CA ALA A 154 -3.39 21.19 -6.01
C ALA A 154 -3.67 21.35 -4.51
N MET A 155 -4.60 20.57 -3.96
CA MET A 155 -4.83 20.48 -2.50
C MET A 155 -3.58 19.95 -1.81
N PHE A 156 -3.00 18.86 -2.31
CA PHE A 156 -1.80 18.25 -1.74
C PHE A 156 -0.61 19.24 -1.75
N ASP A 157 -0.36 19.89 -2.87
CA ASP A 157 0.69 20.91 -3.02
C ASP A 157 0.53 22.07 -2.04
N LYS A 158 -0.70 22.56 -1.86
CA LYS A 158 -1.01 23.58 -0.85
C LYS A 158 -0.55 23.19 0.55
N TYR A 159 -0.88 21.95 0.98
CA TYR A 159 -0.49 21.48 2.31
C TYR A 159 1.01 21.22 2.42
N ILE A 160 1.65 20.70 1.37
CA ILE A 160 3.12 20.59 1.33
C ILE A 160 3.77 21.97 1.48
N GLY A 161 3.23 22.99 0.81
CA GLY A 161 3.69 24.38 0.99
C GLY A 161 3.56 24.87 2.44
N LEU A 162 2.50 24.50 3.16
CA LEU A 162 2.32 24.82 4.58
C LEU A 162 3.28 24.06 5.50
N LEU A 163 3.62 22.82 5.15
CA LEU A 163 4.58 21.96 5.88
C LEU A 163 6.04 22.38 5.60
N ASN A 164 6.32 22.99 4.45
CA ASN A 164 7.66 23.37 4.04
C ASN A 164 8.15 24.60 4.82
N LYS A 165 8.55 24.38 6.06
CA LYS A 165 9.10 25.41 6.96
C LYS A 165 10.63 25.29 7.04
N GLU A 166 11.28 26.34 7.50
CA GLU A 166 12.70 26.30 7.82
C GLU A 166 13.01 25.16 8.80
N ASN A 167 14.04 24.39 8.53
CA ASN A 167 14.47 23.23 9.32
C ASN A 167 13.50 22.00 9.27
N VAL A 168 12.59 21.92 8.33
CA VAL A 168 11.77 20.74 8.07
C VAL A 168 12.25 20.02 6.82
N SER A 169 12.73 18.78 6.99
CA SER A 169 13.06 17.90 5.87
C SER A 169 11.80 17.13 5.46
N ILE A 170 11.40 17.26 4.20
CA ILE A 170 10.22 16.58 3.62
C ILE A 170 10.69 15.64 2.53
N ILE A 171 10.30 14.37 2.63
CA ILE A 171 10.38 13.41 1.52
C ILE A 171 8.97 12.95 1.17
N ILE A 172 8.65 13.03 -0.11
CA ILE A 172 7.38 12.54 -0.67
C ILE A 172 7.68 11.33 -1.53
N THR A 173 7.01 10.24 -1.26
CA THR A 173 7.07 9.00 -2.05
C THR A 173 5.71 8.31 -2.06
N ALA A 174 5.59 7.22 -2.80
CA ALA A 174 4.41 6.37 -2.80
C ALA A 174 4.80 4.90 -2.60
N ASP A 175 3.85 4.08 -2.23
CA ASP A 175 4.00 2.63 -2.13
C ASP A 175 3.96 1.94 -3.51
N HIS A 176 3.18 2.48 -4.44
CA HIS A 176 3.07 2.05 -5.84
C HIS A 176 2.61 3.19 -6.75
N GLY A 177 2.76 2.97 -8.05
CA GLY A 177 2.14 3.77 -9.10
C GLY A 177 0.72 3.30 -9.41
N MET A 178 0.15 3.80 -10.53
CA MET A 178 -1.21 3.46 -10.97
C MET A 178 -1.27 3.48 -12.50
N LYS A 179 -1.87 2.44 -13.10
CA LYS A 179 -2.03 2.33 -14.55
C LYS A 179 -3.48 2.08 -14.97
N PRO A 180 -3.88 2.49 -16.18
CA PRO A 180 -5.17 2.07 -16.74
C PRO A 180 -5.18 0.57 -16.98
N LYS A 181 -6.30 -0.08 -16.68
CA LYS A 181 -6.52 -1.53 -16.82
C LYS A 181 -7.82 -1.79 -17.59
N SER A 182 -8.07 -0.96 -18.59
CA SER A 182 -9.25 -1.05 -19.44
C SER A 182 -8.86 -1.26 -20.90
N LYS A 183 -9.73 -1.92 -21.64
CA LYS A 183 -9.62 -2.05 -23.10
C LYS A 183 -9.95 -0.71 -23.77
N GLU A 184 -9.76 -0.65 -25.09
CA GLU A 184 -10.06 0.56 -25.90
C GLU A 184 -11.54 0.99 -25.82
N ASP A 185 -12.45 0.04 -25.61
CA ASP A 185 -13.88 0.30 -25.45
C ASP A 185 -14.29 0.74 -24.03
N GLY A 186 -13.31 0.88 -23.12
CA GLY A 186 -13.51 1.25 -21.73
C GLY A 186 -13.87 0.09 -20.80
N SER A 187 -14.12 -1.11 -21.32
CA SER A 187 -14.40 -2.28 -20.50
C SER A 187 -13.15 -2.74 -19.71
N PRO A 188 -13.31 -3.33 -18.51
CA PRO A 188 -12.20 -3.85 -17.74
C PRO A 188 -11.41 -4.89 -18.52
N ASN A 189 -10.08 -4.78 -18.50
CA ASN A 189 -9.17 -5.76 -19.06
C ASN A 189 -8.65 -6.68 -17.95
N ALA A 190 -9.37 -7.75 -17.70
CA ALA A 190 -9.08 -8.68 -16.60
C ALA A 190 -9.09 -10.14 -17.09
N ILE A 191 -8.24 -10.96 -16.46
CA ILE A 191 -8.33 -12.41 -16.53
C ILE A 191 -8.69 -12.97 -15.15
N PHE A 192 -9.63 -13.90 -15.11
CA PHE A 192 -10.00 -14.66 -13.92
C PHE A 192 -9.18 -15.95 -13.87
N LEU A 193 -8.07 -15.89 -13.15
CA LEU A 193 -7.03 -16.93 -13.21
C LEU A 193 -7.48 -18.25 -12.57
N GLN A 194 -8.31 -18.20 -11.51
CA GLN A 194 -8.88 -19.41 -10.92
C GLN A 194 -9.77 -20.13 -11.92
N ASP A 195 -10.68 -19.40 -12.60
CA ASP A 195 -11.57 -19.98 -13.61
C ASP A 195 -10.79 -20.58 -14.80
N TYR A 196 -9.68 -19.94 -15.17
CA TYR A 196 -8.80 -20.47 -16.22
C TYR A 196 -8.15 -21.78 -15.80
N LEU A 197 -7.61 -21.86 -14.58
CA LEU A 197 -6.95 -23.05 -14.07
C LEU A 197 -7.93 -24.20 -13.85
N ASP A 198 -9.12 -23.93 -13.32
CA ASP A 198 -10.17 -24.94 -13.09
C ASP A 198 -10.76 -25.50 -14.39
N LYS A 199 -10.66 -24.77 -15.51
CA LYS A 199 -11.01 -25.27 -16.83
C LYS A 199 -9.90 -26.12 -17.47
N LYS A 200 -8.64 -25.82 -17.16
CA LYS A 200 -7.48 -26.46 -17.78
C LYS A 200 -6.98 -27.68 -17.00
N PHE A 201 -7.23 -27.71 -15.71
CA PHE A 201 -6.85 -28.77 -14.77
C PHE A 201 -8.07 -29.26 -13.99
N GLU A 202 -7.85 -30.18 -13.06
CA GLU A 202 -8.91 -30.61 -12.14
C GLU A 202 -9.30 -29.43 -11.22
N PRO A 203 -10.61 -29.21 -10.96
CA PRO A 203 -11.08 -28.18 -10.05
C PRO A 203 -10.44 -28.30 -8.65
N ASN A 204 -10.08 -27.16 -8.06
CA ASN A 204 -9.40 -27.05 -6.76
C ASN A 204 -7.96 -27.60 -6.71
N MET A 205 -7.37 -28.06 -7.81
CA MET A 205 -5.96 -28.42 -7.84
C MET A 205 -5.04 -27.24 -7.54
N ALA A 206 -5.48 -26.04 -7.89
CA ALA A 206 -4.78 -24.79 -7.64
C ALA A 206 -5.69 -23.80 -6.88
N LYS A 207 -5.11 -23.01 -5.99
CA LYS A 207 -5.78 -21.88 -5.33
C LYS A 207 -5.07 -20.57 -5.67
N VAL A 208 -5.81 -19.67 -6.31
CA VAL A 208 -5.33 -18.33 -6.67
C VAL A 208 -5.62 -17.35 -5.53
N ILE A 209 -4.58 -16.68 -5.06
CA ILE A 209 -4.65 -15.65 -4.03
C ILE A 209 -4.17 -14.31 -4.64
N LEU A 210 -4.92 -13.25 -4.36
CA LEU A 210 -4.64 -11.87 -4.77
C LEU A 210 -4.14 -11.06 -3.55
N PRO A 211 -2.87 -11.17 -3.17
CA PRO A 211 -2.40 -10.65 -1.87
C PRO A 211 -2.39 -9.11 -1.79
N ILE A 212 -2.42 -8.42 -2.94
CA ILE A 212 -2.35 -6.96 -2.99
C ILE A 212 -3.72 -6.28 -3.04
N THR A 213 -4.80 -7.01 -3.31
CA THR A 213 -6.14 -6.44 -3.40
C THR A 213 -6.87 -6.52 -2.07
N ASP A 214 -7.75 -5.54 -1.82
CA ASP A 214 -8.65 -5.55 -0.69
C ASP A 214 -10.05 -5.95 -1.18
N PRO A 215 -10.58 -7.13 -0.77
CA PRO A 215 -11.87 -7.61 -1.26
C PRO A 215 -13.05 -6.72 -0.81
N TYR A 216 -12.84 -5.86 0.17
CA TYR A 216 -13.86 -4.90 0.63
C TYR A 216 -13.89 -3.61 -0.18
N VAL A 217 -12.93 -3.40 -1.09
CA VAL A 217 -12.85 -2.20 -1.92
C VAL A 217 -13.49 -2.46 -3.28
N VAL A 218 -14.70 -1.97 -3.47
CA VAL A 218 -15.55 -2.29 -4.64
C VAL A 218 -15.25 -1.40 -5.86
N HIS A 219 -14.71 -0.19 -5.65
CA HIS A 219 -14.53 0.80 -6.71
C HIS A 219 -13.48 0.43 -7.77
N HIS A 220 -12.64 -0.56 -7.54
CA HIS A 220 -11.72 -1.14 -8.53
C HIS A 220 -11.97 -2.65 -8.74
N GLY A 221 -13.13 -3.16 -8.37
CA GLY A 221 -13.52 -4.56 -8.54
C GLY A 221 -12.65 -5.55 -7.78
N SER A 222 -11.85 -5.13 -6.80
CA SER A 222 -10.87 -5.93 -6.07
C SER A 222 -9.83 -6.61 -6.98
N LEU A 223 -9.44 -5.93 -8.06
CA LEU A 223 -8.51 -6.42 -9.07
C LEU A 223 -7.15 -5.73 -8.97
N GLY A 224 -6.09 -6.49 -9.15
CA GLY A 224 -4.71 -6.02 -9.22
C GLY A 224 -3.92 -6.73 -10.31
N SER A 225 -2.63 -6.47 -10.40
CA SER A 225 -1.76 -7.07 -11.44
C SER A 225 -0.85 -8.17 -10.92
N PHE A 226 -1.09 -8.66 -9.70
CA PHE A 226 -0.27 -9.69 -9.05
C PHE A 226 -1.15 -10.80 -8.47
N ALA A 227 -0.74 -12.04 -8.68
CA ALA A 227 -1.33 -13.19 -8.02
C ALA A 227 -0.26 -14.19 -7.57
N THR A 228 -0.58 -14.96 -6.52
CA THR A 228 0.21 -16.11 -6.13
C THR A 228 -0.68 -17.36 -6.11
N ILE A 229 -0.14 -18.50 -6.54
CA ILE A 229 -0.91 -19.72 -6.74
C ILE A 229 -0.35 -20.80 -5.83
N TYR A 230 -1.22 -21.40 -5.04
CA TYR A 230 -0.91 -22.55 -4.20
C TYR A 230 -1.43 -23.80 -4.88
N LEU A 231 -0.63 -24.87 -4.92
CA LEU A 231 -0.98 -26.15 -5.53
C LEU A 231 -1.11 -27.21 -4.44
N GLU A 232 -2.10 -28.10 -4.57
CA GLU A 232 -2.19 -29.29 -3.72
C GLU A 232 -1.06 -30.27 -4.04
N ASP A 233 -0.84 -30.52 -5.33
CA ASP A 233 0.23 -31.39 -5.85
C ASP A 233 1.39 -30.54 -6.39
N LYS A 234 2.49 -30.45 -5.64
CA LYS A 234 3.68 -29.68 -6.01
C LYS A 234 4.39 -30.22 -7.26
N SER A 235 4.15 -31.47 -7.65
CA SER A 235 4.71 -32.02 -8.90
C SER A 235 4.12 -31.36 -10.15
N LYS A 236 3.01 -30.63 -10.01
CA LYS A 236 2.33 -29.94 -11.11
C LYS A 236 2.86 -28.51 -11.36
N VAL A 237 3.80 -28.01 -10.58
CA VAL A 237 4.32 -26.63 -10.71
C VAL A 237 4.68 -26.30 -12.15
N ASP A 238 5.52 -27.11 -12.79
CA ASP A 238 5.98 -26.86 -14.16
C ASP A 238 4.84 -26.83 -15.17
N SER A 239 3.87 -27.74 -15.02
CA SER A 239 2.72 -27.79 -15.94
C SER A 239 1.80 -26.58 -15.79
N VAL A 240 1.60 -26.09 -14.57
CA VAL A 240 0.81 -24.89 -14.30
C VAL A 240 1.56 -23.63 -14.73
N VAL A 241 2.86 -23.53 -14.49
CA VAL A 241 3.71 -22.43 -14.99
C VAL A 241 3.61 -22.34 -16.52
N ASN A 242 3.74 -23.47 -17.22
CA ASN A 242 3.63 -23.48 -18.68
C ASN A 242 2.23 -23.07 -19.15
N ALA A 243 1.19 -23.52 -18.46
CA ALA A 243 -0.19 -23.15 -18.79
C ALA A 243 -0.44 -21.64 -18.62
N ILE A 244 0.07 -21.04 -17.55
CA ILE A 244 -0.09 -19.60 -17.30
C ILE A 244 0.73 -18.77 -18.30
N LYS A 245 1.91 -19.24 -18.70
CA LYS A 245 2.74 -18.59 -19.76
C LYS A 245 2.07 -18.53 -21.13
N GLU A 246 1.09 -19.40 -21.41
CA GLU A 246 0.30 -19.34 -22.64
C GLU A 246 -0.75 -18.23 -22.65
N ILE A 247 -1.06 -17.65 -21.49
CA ILE A 247 -2.05 -16.58 -21.37
C ILE A 247 -1.43 -15.29 -21.91
N LYS A 248 -2.09 -14.72 -22.93
CA LYS A 248 -1.71 -13.42 -23.46
C LYS A 248 -1.78 -12.37 -22.33
N ASP A 249 -0.82 -11.45 -22.29
CA ASP A 249 -0.75 -10.35 -21.32
C ASP A 249 -0.50 -10.78 -19.86
N ILE A 250 -0.04 -12.02 -19.60
CA ILE A 250 0.71 -12.38 -18.40
C ILE A 250 2.20 -12.32 -18.76
N GLU A 251 2.93 -11.40 -18.17
CA GLU A 251 4.35 -11.16 -18.54
C GLU A 251 5.35 -11.80 -17.58
N VAL A 252 4.95 -12.08 -16.35
CA VAL A 252 5.79 -12.75 -15.35
C VAL A 252 5.10 -14.00 -14.85
N VAL A 253 5.80 -15.13 -14.95
CA VAL A 253 5.40 -16.40 -14.31
C VAL A 253 6.66 -17.06 -13.80
N LEU A 254 6.79 -17.12 -12.47
CA LEU A 254 7.96 -17.62 -11.76
C LEU A 254 7.54 -18.66 -10.73
N THR A 255 8.42 -19.58 -10.44
CA THR A 255 8.29 -20.43 -9.25
C THR A 255 8.43 -19.57 -7.98
N LYS A 256 8.00 -20.12 -6.84
CA LYS A 256 8.15 -19.47 -5.52
C LYS A 256 9.58 -18.96 -5.28
N ASP A 257 10.55 -19.82 -5.45
CA ASP A 257 11.95 -19.52 -5.14
C ASP A 257 12.51 -18.43 -6.05
N GLU A 258 12.23 -18.51 -7.37
CA GLU A 258 12.63 -17.49 -8.33
C GLU A 258 11.96 -16.13 -8.02
N GLY A 259 10.65 -16.12 -7.78
CA GLY A 259 9.91 -14.90 -7.54
C GLY A 259 10.27 -14.26 -6.19
N CYS A 260 10.40 -15.05 -5.13
CA CYS A 260 10.80 -14.55 -3.80
C CYS A 260 12.22 -13.98 -3.83
N SER A 261 13.15 -14.63 -4.52
CA SER A 261 14.51 -14.12 -4.68
C SER A 261 14.56 -12.84 -5.50
N THR A 262 13.82 -12.79 -6.63
CA THR A 262 13.83 -11.66 -7.56
C THR A 262 13.20 -10.40 -6.96
N TYR A 263 12.09 -10.57 -6.19
CA TYR A 263 11.29 -9.46 -5.70
C TYR A 263 11.39 -9.24 -4.19
N ASN A 264 12.30 -9.92 -3.50
CA ASN A 264 12.47 -9.84 -2.04
C ASN A 264 11.17 -10.10 -1.27
N LEU A 265 10.42 -11.14 -1.66
CA LEU A 265 9.19 -11.55 -1.00
C LEU A 265 9.46 -12.61 0.08
N PRO A 266 8.64 -12.70 1.16
CA PRO A 266 8.78 -13.71 2.19
C PRO A 266 8.24 -15.07 1.69
N PRO A 267 9.09 -16.12 1.55
CA PRO A 267 8.69 -17.39 0.91
C PRO A 267 7.57 -18.13 1.64
N ASP A 268 7.48 -17.99 2.96
CA ASP A 268 6.44 -18.61 3.78
C ASP A 268 5.05 -17.97 3.66
N ARG A 269 4.96 -16.83 2.94
CA ARG A 269 3.71 -16.11 2.67
C ARG A 269 3.37 -16.03 1.18
N MET A 270 4.07 -16.80 0.37
CA MET A 270 3.84 -16.89 -1.08
C MET A 270 3.47 -18.30 -1.49
N GLY A 271 2.63 -18.40 -2.52
CA GLY A 271 2.29 -19.67 -3.16
C GLY A 271 3.45 -20.27 -3.95
N ASP A 272 3.22 -21.40 -4.55
CA ASP A 272 4.20 -22.17 -5.32
C ASP A 272 4.60 -21.49 -6.64
N ILE A 273 3.69 -20.62 -7.15
CA ILE A 273 3.88 -19.84 -8.37
C ILE A 273 3.47 -18.41 -8.10
N ILE A 274 4.23 -17.48 -8.68
CA ILE A 274 3.97 -16.04 -8.68
C ILE A 274 3.75 -15.61 -10.12
N CYS A 275 2.69 -14.84 -10.37
CA CYS A 275 2.48 -14.26 -11.69
C CYS A 275 2.07 -12.79 -11.62
N MET A 276 2.43 -12.04 -12.66
CA MET A 276 2.06 -10.64 -12.85
C MET A 276 1.56 -10.42 -14.28
N SER A 277 0.53 -9.61 -14.40
CA SER A 277 0.00 -9.20 -15.69
C SER A 277 0.84 -8.08 -16.32
N SER A 278 0.64 -7.89 -17.61
CA SER A 278 1.18 -6.76 -18.37
C SER A 278 0.58 -5.42 -17.92
N GLU A 279 1.12 -4.33 -18.47
CA GLU A 279 0.80 -2.95 -18.08
C GLU A 279 -0.71 -2.65 -18.04
N PHE A 280 -1.47 -3.18 -19.01
CA PHE A 280 -2.89 -2.80 -19.18
C PHE A 280 -3.88 -3.90 -18.79
N MET A 281 -3.45 -4.93 -18.08
CA MET A 281 -4.32 -6.02 -17.64
C MET A 281 -4.27 -6.20 -16.12
N THR A 282 -5.37 -6.72 -15.56
CA THR A 282 -5.46 -7.16 -14.17
C THR A 282 -5.69 -8.68 -14.07
N ILE A 283 -5.43 -9.22 -12.90
CA ILE A 283 -5.72 -10.61 -12.54
C ILE A 283 -6.81 -10.61 -11.46
N GLY A 284 -7.90 -11.31 -11.73
CA GLY A 284 -8.90 -11.69 -10.76
C GLY A 284 -8.76 -13.15 -10.33
N SER A 285 -9.43 -13.54 -9.26
CA SER A 285 -9.56 -14.96 -8.90
C SER A 285 -10.61 -15.64 -9.77
N SER A 286 -11.88 -15.53 -9.48
CA SER A 286 -13.01 -16.01 -10.28
C SER A 286 -13.99 -14.88 -10.55
N GLU A 287 -14.72 -14.94 -11.67
CA GLU A 287 -15.60 -13.85 -12.13
C GLU A 287 -16.69 -13.51 -11.11
N ASP A 288 -17.22 -14.51 -10.41
CA ASP A 288 -18.25 -14.35 -9.40
C ASP A 288 -17.81 -13.59 -8.13
N LYS A 289 -16.48 -13.51 -7.89
CA LYS A 289 -15.90 -12.80 -6.74
C LYS A 289 -15.60 -11.33 -7.00
N HIS A 290 -15.72 -10.87 -8.25
CA HIS A 290 -15.36 -9.50 -8.62
C HIS A 290 -16.55 -8.77 -9.22
N ASN A 291 -17.11 -7.82 -8.47
CA ASN A 291 -18.22 -7.00 -8.97
C ASN A 291 -17.71 -5.88 -9.88
N LEU A 292 -17.70 -6.11 -11.18
CA LEU A 292 -17.30 -5.12 -12.19
C LEU A 292 -18.46 -4.22 -12.63
N SER A 293 -19.71 -4.54 -12.28
CA SER A 293 -20.88 -3.72 -12.66
C SER A 293 -20.96 -2.40 -11.89
N GLY A 294 -20.24 -2.28 -10.79
CA GLY A 294 -20.16 -1.04 -9.98
C GLY A 294 -19.09 -0.04 -10.44
N LEU A 295 -18.34 -0.36 -11.51
CA LEU A 295 -17.33 0.54 -12.04
C LEU A 295 -18.02 1.68 -12.83
N ASN A 296 -17.92 2.90 -12.33
CA ASN A 296 -18.45 4.11 -12.98
C ASN A 296 -17.41 4.81 -13.85
N GLU A 297 -16.13 4.45 -13.71
CA GLU A 297 -14.98 4.99 -14.42
C GLU A 297 -14.14 3.84 -14.98
N PRO A 298 -13.37 4.06 -16.06
CA PRO A 298 -12.47 3.04 -16.59
C PRO A 298 -11.53 2.50 -15.50
N LEU A 299 -11.39 1.18 -15.43
CA LEU A 299 -10.61 0.50 -14.41
C LEU A 299 -9.16 1.01 -14.39
N ARG A 300 -8.68 1.38 -13.22
CA ARG A 300 -7.29 1.70 -12.92
C ARG A 300 -6.85 0.88 -11.70
N SER A 301 -5.66 0.30 -11.77
CA SER A 301 -5.14 -0.55 -10.69
C SER A 301 -3.62 -0.60 -10.71
N HIS A 302 -3.05 -1.42 -9.83
CA HIS A 302 -1.62 -1.52 -9.58
C HIS A 302 -1.20 -2.96 -9.21
N GLY A 303 0.05 -3.12 -8.80
CA GLY A 303 0.61 -4.36 -8.24
C GLY A 303 1.52 -5.13 -9.19
N GLY A 304 1.64 -4.69 -10.45
CA GLY A 304 2.55 -5.26 -11.44
C GLY A 304 3.90 -4.52 -11.51
N LEU A 305 4.70 -4.90 -12.48
CA LEU A 305 6.03 -4.29 -12.71
C LEU A 305 5.93 -2.83 -13.14
N HIS A 306 4.86 -2.47 -13.86
CA HIS A 306 4.66 -1.16 -14.44
C HIS A 306 4.22 -0.09 -13.45
N GLU A 307 3.84 -0.48 -12.23
CA GLU A 307 3.48 0.41 -11.13
C GLU A 307 4.58 0.50 -10.04
N ARG A 308 5.79 -0.02 -10.31
CA ARG A 308 6.91 0.00 -9.35
C ARG A 308 7.63 1.34 -9.27
N GLU A 309 7.63 2.11 -10.35
CA GLU A 309 8.25 3.43 -10.36
C GLU A 309 7.34 4.43 -9.64
N VAL A 310 7.87 5.05 -8.59
CA VAL A 310 7.18 6.00 -7.73
C VAL A 310 8.01 7.29 -7.59
N PRO A 311 7.38 8.43 -7.30
CA PRO A 311 8.12 9.65 -7.02
C PRO A 311 9.00 9.51 -5.78
N PHE A 312 10.15 10.18 -5.80
CA PHE A 312 11.01 10.39 -4.64
C PHE A 312 11.43 11.86 -4.64
N ILE A 313 10.64 12.71 -3.95
CA ILE A 313 10.75 14.16 -4.00
C ILE A 313 11.21 14.66 -2.64
N SER A 314 12.21 15.55 -2.64
CA SER A 314 12.71 16.20 -1.42
C SER A 314 12.62 17.72 -1.57
N ASN A 315 12.24 18.42 -0.50
CA ASN A 315 12.31 19.87 -0.43
C ASN A 315 13.75 20.39 -0.23
N LEU A 316 14.65 19.51 0.23
CA LEU A 316 16.07 19.84 0.43
C LEU A 316 16.93 19.04 -0.55
N LYS A 317 18.11 19.58 -0.86
CA LYS A 317 19.06 18.84 -1.68
C LYS A 317 19.55 17.60 -0.94
N LEU A 318 19.34 16.42 -1.53
CA LEU A 318 19.84 15.17 -0.97
C LEU A 318 21.37 15.11 -1.11
N GLN A 319 22.04 14.94 0.01
CA GLN A 319 23.48 14.69 0.08
C GLN A 319 23.74 13.18 0.13
N ASN A 320 24.95 12.77 -0.29
CA ASN A 320 25.36 11.38 -0.27
C ASN A 320 24.46 10.43 -1.09
N LEU A 321 23.72 10.97 -2.05
CA LEU A 321 22.91 10.18 -2.97
C LEU A 321 23.84 9.40 -3.90
N ASP A 322 23.87 8.10 -3.77
CA ASP A 322 24.55 7.22 -4.71
C ASP A 322 23.65 6.94 -5.92
N THR A 323 23.79 7.75 -6.97
CA THR A 323 22.99 7.62 -8.19
C THR A 323 23.23 6.33 -8.97
N SER A 324 24.22 5.53 -8.59
CA SER A 324 24.46 4.19 -9.17
C SER A 324 23.56 3.12 -8.56
N LYS A 325 22.93 3.41 -7.43
CA LYS A 325 22.00 2.50 -6.77
C LYS A 325 20.55 2.88 -7.02
N GLN A 326 19.70 1.89 -7.14
CA GLN A 326 18.27 2.11 -7.17
C GLN A 326 17.80 2.59 -5.80
N LEU A 327 17.02 3.69 -5.80
CA LEU A 327 16.29 4.16 -4.63
C LEU A 327 14.98 3.40 -4.49
N TYR A 328 14.62 3.10 -3.25
CA TYR A 328 13.34 2.53 -2.89
C TYR A 328 12.56 3.49 -1.99
N ASN A 329 11.25 3.38 -1.98
CA ASN A 329 10.41 4.19 -1.09
C ASN A 329 10.78 4.02 0.39
N TYR A 330 11.26 2.86 0.82
CA TYR A 330 11.70 2.62 2.20
C TYR A 330 13.02 3.33 2.57
N ASP A 331 13.76 3.89 1.59
CA ASP A 331 14.97 4.71 1.84
C ASP A 331 14.60 6.15 2.26
N ALA A 332 13.32 6.53 2.16
CA ALA A 332 12.85 7.89 2.43
C ALA A 332 13.31 8.42 3.80
N PHE A 333 13.19 7.62 4.85
CA PHE A 333 13.61 8.02 6.20
C PHE A 333 15.13 8.20 6.33
N TYR A 334 15.90 7.33 5.66
CA TYR A 334 17.35 7.50 5.66
C TYR A 334 17.76 8.84 5.08
N TYR A 335 17.20 9.20 3.92
CA TYR A 335 17.51 10.47 3.29
C TYR A 335 16.91 11.68 4.00
N ALA A 336 15.71 11.55 4.58
CA ALA A 336 15.12 12.63 5.38
C ALA A 336 15.99 13.01 6.59
N ILE A 337 16.66 12.04 7.20
CA ILE A 337 17.41 12.22 8.44
C ILE A 337 18.89 12.49 8.18
N ASN A 338 19.51 11.81 7.21
CA ASN A 338 20.94 11.85 6.99
C ASN A 338 21.36 12.55 5.68
N GLY A 339 20.43 12.73 4.76
CA GLY A 339 20.72 13.22 3.42
C GLY A 339 20.24 14.62 3.11
N ALA A 340 19.48 15.24 4.00
CA ALA A 340 18.85 16.54 3.78
C ALA A 340 19.46 17.58 4.74
N LEU A 341 20.61 18.11 4.37
CA LEU A 341 21.28 19.22 5.07
C LEU A 341 21.59 20.37 4.10
#